data_c84e512d6cdfc0a6e228561845a11af2
#
_entry.id   c84e512d6cdfc0a6e228561845a11af2
#
_cell.length_a   1.000
_cell.length_b   1.000
_cell.length_c   1.000
_cell.angle_alpha   90.00
_cell.angle_beta   90.00
_cell.angle_gamma   90.00
#
_symmetry.space_group_name_H-M   'P 1'
#
loop_
_entity.id
_entity.type
_entity.pdbx_description
1 polymer ?
#
loop_
_entity_poly.entity_id
_entity_poly.type
_entity_poly.pdbx_seq_one_letter_code
_entity_poly.pdbx_strand_id
1 'polypeptide(L)'
;NDFSIEPDDFGFYEKIKVPPPTFCPKCRLQRRLVWRNERSLYRRQCKLCSQNVISMYSPESQFSVYCHECWWGDGWDPLKYGRDYNFSKPFFEQFKELMLRVPRANLIQKDVVNSPYTNWPVHIKNSYLVFGGHDIEDSAYVSLRSHFLKNCFDISYSYSSELCYQLMKLIHLAIFFFDKQIRNIRTLLC
;
A
#
# COMPACT_ATOMS: atom_id res chain seq x y z
N ASN A 1 11.98 18.08 -17.10
CA ASN A 1 12.56 19.14 -16.30
C ASN A 1 14.03 18.83 -16.07
N ASP A 2 14.87 19.83 -16.26
CA ASP A 2 16.28 19.74 -15.94
C ASP A 2 16.47 19.57 -14.43
N PHE A 3 17.48 18.83 -14.04
CA PHE A 3 17.85 18.61 -12.65
C PHE A 3 19.36 18.40 -12.54
N SER A 4 19.90 18.74 -11.41
CA SER A 4 21.31 18.55 -11.09
C SER A 4 21.49 17.28 -10.24
N ILE A 5 22.63 16.65 -10.38
CA ILE A 5 23.11 15.59 -9.50
C ILE A 5 24.26 16.20 -8.71
N GLU A 6 24.19 16.12 -7.40
CA GLU A 6 25.25 16.63 -6.54
C GLU A 6 26.53 15.83 -6.73
N PRO A 7 27.72 16.46 -6.67
CA PRO A 7 28.99 15.77 -6.87
C PRO A 7 29.18 14.52 -5.99
N ASP A 8 28.73 14.57 -4.76
CA ASP A 8 28.84 13.47 -3.80
C ASP A 8 28.00 12.24 -4.19
N ASP A 9 26.91 12.43 -4.93
CA ASP A 9 26.07 11.34 -5.41
C ASP A 9 26.77 10.46 -6.44
N PHE A 10 27.71 11.01 -7.20
CA PHE A 10 28.47 10.22 -8.19
C PHE A 10 29.33 9.14 -7.53
N GLY A 11 29.95 9.44 -6.38
CA GLY A 11 30.68 8.45 -5.60
C GLY A 11 29.80 7.26 -5.15
N PHE A 12 28.53 7.53 -4.83
CA PHE A 12 27.57 6.48 -4.51
C PHE A 12 27.24 5.60 -5.72
N TYR A 13 26.95 6.19 -6.88
CA TYR A 13 26.63 5.42 -8.09
C TYR A 13 27.81 4.56 -8.55
N GLU A 14 29.02 5.08 -8.46
CA GLU A 14 30.25 4.35 -8.76
C GLU A 14 30.46 3.16 -7.81
N LYS A 15 30.28 3.37 -6.50
CA LYS A 15 30.37 2.33 -5.46
C LYS A 15 29.44 1.15 -5.72
N ILE A 16 28.20 1.41 -6.13
CA ILE A 16 27.19 0.36 -6.42
C ILE A 16 27.20 -0.07 -7.89
N LYS A 17 28.12 0.45 -8.71
CA LYS A 17 28.28 0.11 -10.13
C LYS A 17 27.02 0.30 -10.96
N VAL A 18 26.30 1.41 -10.75
CA VAL A 18 25.15 1.80 -11.56
C VAL A 18 25.38 3.15 -12.24
N PRO A 19 24.80 3.37 -13.43
CA PRO A 19 24.89 4.67 -14.08
C PRO A 19 24.11 5.74 -13.29
N PRO A 20 24.52 7.00 -13.37
CA PRO A 20 23.75 8.11 -12.82
C PRO A 20 22.33 8.16 -13.38
N PRO A 21 21.34 8.64 -12.60
CA PRO A 21 19.96 8.65 -13.04
C PRO A 21 19.71 9.67 -14.16
N THR A 22 18.91 9.28 -15.14
CA THR A 22 18.49 10.15 -16.26
C THR A 22 17.17 10.86 -15.98
N PHE A 23 16.47 10.53 -14.89
CA PHE A 23 15.20 11.13 -14.50
C PHE A 23 15.37 11.94 -13.21
N CYS A 24 14.71 13.09 -13.13
CA CYS A 24 14.68 13.91 -11.93
C CYS A 24 14.08 13.15 -10.72
N PRO A 25 14.35 13.57 -9.48
CA PRO A 25 13.87 12.88 -8.28
C PRO A 25 12.36 12.65 -8.25
N LYS A 26 11.56 13.62 -8.71
CA LYS A 26 10.10 13.50 -8.80
C LYS A 26 9.65 12.43 -9.78
N CYS A 27 10.24 12.39 -10.98
CA CYS A 27 9.94 11.35 -11.97
C CYS A 27 10.37 9.97 -11.49
N ARG A 28 11.50 9.87 -10.79
CA ARG A 28 11.96 8.61 -10.17
C ARG A 28 10.99 8.13 -9.08
N LEU A 29 10.46 9.06 -8.27
CA LEU A 29 9.44 8.73 -7.27
C LEU A 29 8.15 8.25 -7.94
N GLN A 30 7.65 8.97 -8.95
CA GLN A 30 6.46 8.60 -9.69
C GLN A 30 6.59 7.20 -10.32
N ARG A 31 7.73 6.88 -10.93
CA ARG A 31 7.99 5.53 -11.47
C ARG A 31 7.93 4.43 -10.42
N ARG A 32 8.43 4.67 -9.22
CA ARG A 32 8.34 3.68 -8.12
C ARG A 32 6.90 3.52 -7.62
N LEU A 33 6.13 4.59 -7.59
CA LEU A 33 4.73 4.58 -7.11
C LEU A 33 3.74 4.00 -8.11
N VAL A 34 4.05 3.99 -9.40
CA VAL A 34 3.19 3.39 -10.46
C VAL A 34 2.86 1.92 -10.19
N TRP A 35 3.75 1.21 -9.54
CA TRP A 35 3.57 -0.23 -9.25
C TRP A 35 2.72 -0.51 -8.01
N ARG A 36 2.27 0.52 -7.33
CA ARG A 36 1.63 0.39 -6.03
C ARG A 36 0.35 1.22 -5.93
N ASN A 37 -0.78 0.54 -5.92
CA ASN A 37 -2.05 1.16 -5.57
C ASN A 37 -2.43 0.73 -4.15
N GLU A 38 -2.40 1.66 -3.21
CA GLU A 38 -2.77 1.39 -1.82
C GLU A 38 -4.18 1.89 -1.48
N ARG A 39 -4.63 2.98 -2.10
CA ARG A 39 -5.78 3.75 -1.64
C ARG A 39 -6.99 3.72 -2.56
N SER A 40 -6.80 3.49 -3.86
CA SER A 40 -7.93 3.41 -4.78
C SER A 40 -8.56 2.02 -4.69
N LEU A 41 -9.82 1.98 -4.30
CA LEU A 41 -10.57 0.75 -4.15
C LEU A 41 -11.70 0.71 -5.19
N TYR A 42 -11.92 -0.46 -5.74
CA TYR A 42 -12.87 -0.71 -6.82
C TYR A 42 -13.80 -1.86 -6.45
N ARG A 43 -15.00 -1.85 -6.97
CA ARG A 43 -15.90 -3.01 -6.94
C ARG A 43 -15.62 -3.87 -8.17
N ARG A 44 -15.43 -5.16 -7.95
CA ARG A 44 -15.30 -6.15 -9.04
C ARG A 44 -15.77 -7.52 -8.59
N GLN A 45 -15.85 -8.46 -9.52
CA GLN A 45 -16.19 -9.84 -9.19
C GLN A 45 -14.94 -10.69 -8.96
N CYS A 46 -15.00 -11.56 -7.96
CA CYS A 46 -14.03 -12.63 -7.76
C CYS A 46 -14.09 -13.59 -8.96
N LYS A 47 -12.96 -13.89 -9.56
CA LYS A 47 -12.90 -14.81 -10.72
C LYS A 47 -13.13 -16.27 -10.37
N LEU A 48 -13.06 -16.65 -9.09
CA LEU A 48 -13.29 -18.05 -8.66
C LEU A 48 -14.73 -18.28 -8.21
N CYS A 49 -15.29 -17.45 -7.31
CA CYS A 49 -16.64 -17.62 -6.76
C CYS A 49 -17.69 -16.65 -7.31
N SER A 50 -17.32 -15.73 -8.19
CA SER A 50 -18.20 -14.72 -8.80
C SER A 50 -18.85 -13.72 -7.84
N GLN A 51 -18.49 -13.71 -6.56
CA GLN A 51 -18.99 -12.73 -5.60
C GLN A 51 -18.43 -11.33 -5.88
N ASN A 52 -19.25 -10.33 -5.58
CA ASN A 52 -18.81 -8.93 -5.66
C ASN A 52 -17.91 -8.61 -4.45
N VAL A 53 -16.74 -8.08 -4.74
CA VAL A 53 -15.71 -7.79 -3.73
C VAL A 53 -15.11 -6.41 -3.94
N ILE A 54 -14.57 -5.84 -2.88
CA ILE A 54 -13.70 -4.66 -2.96
C ILE A 54 -12.28 -5.12 -3.30
N SER A 55 -11.63 -4.41 -4.21
CA SER A 55 -10.31 -4.75 -4.72
C SER A 55 -9.45 -3.51 -4.95
N MET A 56 -8.16 -3.64 -4.78
CA MET A 56 -7.18 -2.63 -5.19
C MET A 56 -6.91 -2.64 -6.72
N TYR A 57 -7.48 -3.60 -7.44
CA TYR A 57 -7.37 -3.71 -8.89
C TYR A 57 -8.64 -3.23 -9.58
N SER A 58 -8.51 -2.29 -10.53
CA SER A 58 -9.62 -1.83 -11.37
C SER A 58 -10.29 -3.01 -12.10
N PRO A 59 -11.62 -2.96 -12.31
CA PRO A 59 -12.34 -3.93 -13.16
C PRO A 59 -11.75 -4.06 -14.57
N GLU A 60 -11.19 -2.98 -15.09
CA GLU A 60 -10.57 -2.92 -16.42
C GLU A 60 -9.17 -3.56 -16.46
N SER A 61 -8.58 -3.85 -15.30
CA SER A 61 -7.27 -4.49 -15.26
C SER A 61 -7.35 -5.93 -15.78
N GLN A 62 -6.31 -6.36 -16.49
CA GLN A 62 -6.22 -7.71 -17.04
C GLN A 62 -5.98 -8.81 -15.99
N PHE A 63 -5.82 -8.44 -14.72
CA PHE A 63 -5.53 -9.40 -13.65
C PHE A 63 -6.75 -10.24 -13.28
N SER A 64 -6.55 -11.53 -13.11
CA SER A 64 -7.48 -12.40 -12.39
C SER A 64 -7.40 -12.09 -10.91
N VAL A 65 -8.55 -11.79 -10.27
CA VAL A 65 -8.57 -11.42 -8.85
C VAL A 65 -9.51 -12.36 -8.11
N TYR A 66 -9.02 -12.90 -6.99
CA TYR A 66 -9.77 -13.74 -6.07
C TYR A 66 -10.09 -12.97 -4.79
N CYS A 67 -11.25 -13.22 -4.20
CA CYS A 67 -11.58 -12.71 -2.87
C CYS A 67 -10.67 -13.35 -1.80
N HIS A 68 -10.71 -12.82 -0.60
CA HIS A 68 -9.86 -13.30 0.51
C HIS A 68 -10.07 -14.80 0.77
N GLU A 69 -11.33 -15.23 0.87
CA GLU A 69 -11.69 -16.63 1.12
C GLU A 69 -11.22 -17.57 0.00
N CYS A 70 -11.39 -17.15 -1.25
CA CYS A 70 -10.91 -17.93 -2.39
C CYS A 70 -9.39 -17.96 -2.49
N TRP A 71 -8.73 -16.86 -2.16
CA TRP A 71 -7.26 -16.74 -2.23
C TRP A 71 -6.56 -17.68 -1.22
N TRP A 72 -7.09 -17.75 0.00
CA TRP A 72 -6.53 -18.59 1.06
C TRP A 72 -7.16 -19.99 1.15
N GLY A 73 -8.23 -20.24 0.39
CA GLY A 73 -8.90 -21.53 0.36
C GLY A 73 -8.25 -22.53 -0.60
N ASP A 74 -8.67 -23.76 -0.51
CA ASP A 74 -8.14 -24.90 -1.28
C ASP A 74 -8.70 -24.99 -2.72
N GLY A 75 -9.50 -24.01 -3.14
CA GLY A 75 -10.16 -24.02 -4.45
C GLY A 75 -9.23 -23.76 -5.65
N TRP A 76 -7.98 -23.47 -5.42
CA TRP A 76 -6.96 -23.26 -6.45
C TRP A 76 -5.57 -23.65 -5.94
N ASP A 77 -4.67 -23.94 -6.89
CA ASP A 77 -3.30 -24.35 -6.59
C ASP A 77 -2.32 -23.42 -7.35
N PRO A 78 -1.52 -22.60 -6.66
CA PRO A 78 -0.58 -21.69 -7.30
C PRO A 78 0.49 -22.40 -8.14
N LEU A 79 0.83 -23.63 -7.80
CA LEU A 79 1.83 -24.42 -8.54
C LEU A 79 1.39 -24.75 -9.96
N LYS A 80 0.08 -24.85 -10.21
CA LYS A 80 -0.48 -25.08 -11.56
C LYS A 80 -0.25 -23.91 -12.53
N TYR A 81 0.13 -22.75 -12.03
CA TYR A 81 0.44 -21.57 -12.84
C TYR A 81 1.92 -21.47 -13.19
N GLY A 82 2.77 -22.27 -12.56
CA GLY A 82 4.19 -22.36 -12.87
C GLY A 82 4.43 -22.76 -14.33
N ARG A 83 5.55 -22.32 -14.86
CA ARG A 83 6.03 -22.72 -16.21
C ARG A 83 7.53 -22.70 -16.26
N ASP A 84 8.09 -23.47 -17.17
CA ASP A 84 9.52 -23.47 -17.43
C ASP A 84 9.98 -22.13 -18.02
N TYR A 85 11.17 -21.73 -17.63
CA TYR A 85 11.80 -20.53 -18.14
C TYR A 85 12.41 -20.78 -19.53
N ASN A 86 12.09 -19.94 -20.51
CA ASN A 86 12.66 -20.01 -21.84
C ASN A 86 13.84 -19.06 -21.97
N PHE A 87 15.06 -19.59 -22.00
CA PHE A 87 16.29 -18.81 -22.11
C PHE A 87 16.46 -18.05 -23.45
N SER A 88 15.65 -18.36 -24.47
CA SER A 88 15.66 -17.65 -25.76
C SER A 88 14.77 -16.40 -25.78
N LYS A 89 14.00 -16.14 -24.72
CA LYS A 89 13.11 -14.98 -24.61
C LYS A 89 13.57 -14.03 -23.50
N PRO A 90 13.30 -12.70 -23.61
CA PRO A 90 13.57 -11.74 -22.55
C PRO A 90 12.84 -12.08 -21.24
N PHE A 91 13.51 -11.90 -20.11
CA PHE A 91 12.94 -12.15 -18.79
C PHE A 91 11.65 -11.38 -18.53
N PHE A 92 11.65 -10.06 -18.75
CA PHE A 92 10.50 -9.21 -18.42
C PHE A 92 9.25 -9.51 -19.24
N GLU A 93 9.40 -10.01 -20.46
CA GLU A 93 8.29 -10.47 -21.27
C GLU A 93 7.58 -11.69 -20.62
N GLN A 94 8.36 -12.70 -20.28
CA GLN A 94 7.88 -13.92 -19.62
C GLN A 94 7.32 -13.64 -18.24
N PHE A 95 7.97 -12.75 -17.48
CA PHE A 95 7.51 -12.33 -16.17
C PHE A 95 6.15 -11.61 -16.25
N LYS A 96 5.97 -10.71 -17.21
CA LYS A 96 4.70 -10.03 -17.46
C LYS A 96 3.58 -11.03 -17.78
N GLU A 97 3.85 -11.97 -18.68
CA GLU A 97 2.89 -13.03 -19.02
C GLU A 97 2.48 -13.86 -17.79
N LEU A 98 3.45 -14.25 -16.96
CA LEU A 98 3.19 -14.98 -15.73
C LEU A 98 2.38 -14.15 -14.74
N MET A 99 2.72 -12.88 -14.55
CA MET A 99 1.99 -11.95 -13.68
C MET A 99 0.52 -11.78 -14.09
N LEU A 100 0.22 -11.79 -15.38
CA LEU A 100 -1.16 -11.68 -15.88
C LEU A 100 -1.95 -12.98 -15.73
N ARG A 101 -1.26 -14.10 -15.75
CA ARG A 101 -1.86 -15.43 -15.64
C ARG A 101 -2.19 -15.83 -14.20
N VAL A 102 -1.29 -15.54 -13.27
CA VAL A 102 -1.44 -15.91 -11.86
C VAL A 102 -2.51 -15.04 -11.19
N PRO A 103 -3.53 -15.63 -10.55
CA PRO A 103 -4.50 -14.87 -9.78
C PRO A 103 -3.86 -14.00 -8.69
N ARG A 104 -4.57 -12.99 -8.24
CA ARG A 104 -4.14 -12.06 -7.20
C ARG A 104 -5.21 -11.94 -6.13
N ALA A 105 -4.80 -11.76 -4.89
CA ALA A 105 -5.72 -11.40 -3.82
C ALA A 105 -6.36 -10.04 -4.11
N ASN A 106 -7.64 -9.90 -3.82
CA ASN A 106 -8.38 -8.63 -4.03
C ASN A 106 -7.79 -7.47 -3.24
N LEU A 107 -7.40 -7.72 -1.99
CA LEU A 107 -6.75 -6.80 -1.07
C LEU A 107 -5.62 -7.53 -0.35
N ILE A 108 -4.65 -6.79 0.15
CA ILE A 108 -3.61 -7.33 1.02
C ILE A 108 -4.03 -7.03 2.45
N GLN A 109 -4.43 -8.06 3.17
CA GLN A 109 -4.97 -7.97 4.52
C GLN A 109 -4.54 -9.19 5.34
N LYS A 110 -4.27 -8.98 6.63
CA LYS A 110 -4.01 -10.05 7.57
C LYS A 110 -4.69 -9.75 8.90
N ASP A 111 -5.44 -10.72 9.44
CA ASP A 111 -6.14 -10.62 10.73
C ASP A 111 -7.00 -9.36 10.84
N VAL A 112 -7.95 -9.23 9.91
CA VAL A 112 -8.86 -8.08 9.78
C VAL A 112 -10.25 -8.49 10.24
N VAL A 113 -10.77 -7.80 11.27
CA VAL A 113 -12.09 -8.06 11.83
C VAL A 113 -12.95 -6.80 11.71
N ASN A 114 -14.17 -6.93 11.16
CA ASN A 114 -15.14 -5.84 11.04
C ASN A 114 -14.52 -4.51 10.54
N SER A 115 -13.67 -4.58 9.50
CA SER A 115 -12.93 -3.43 9.00
C SER A 115 -12.95 -3.37 7.47
N PRO A 116 -14.10 -2.96 6.88
CA PRO A 116 -14.25 -2.87 5.43
C PRO A 116 -13.42 -1.71 4.84
N TYR A 117 -13.18 -1.79 3.54
CA TYR A 117 -12.46 -0.77 2.76
C TYR A 117 -11.05 -0.47 3.28
N THR A 118 -10.32 -1.53 3.62
CA THR A 118 -8.94 -1.41 4.12
C THR A 118 -7.99 -2.17 3.22
N ASN A 119 -6.78 -1.66 3.07
CA ASN A 119 -5.75 -2.32 2.27
C ASN A 119 -4.36 -2.14 2.92
N TRP A 120 -3.56 -3.19 2.93
CA TRP A 120 -2.26 -3.29 3.61
C TRP A 120 -2.28 -3.21 5.15
N PRO A 121 -3.39 -3.53 5.83
CA PRO A 121 -3.38 -3.61 7.27
C PRO A 121 -3.01 -5.00 7.77
N VAL A 122 -2.53 -5.04 9.01
CA VAL A 122 -2.28 -6.25 9.79
C VAL A 122 -2.87 -6.06 11.18
N HIS A 123 -3.61 -7.06 11.70
CA HIS A 123 -4.23 -7.04 13.03
C HIS A 123 -5.07 -5.79 13.27
N ILE A 124 -6.15 -5.62 12.51
CA ILE A 124 -7.07 -4.49 12.72
C ILE A 124 -8.48 -4.94 13.05
N LYS A 125 -9.17 -4.12 13.84
CA LYS A 125 -10.51 -4.40 14.31
C LYS A 125 -11.37 -3.13 14.33
N ASN A 126 -12.66 -3.26 13.93
CA ASN A 126 -13.63 -2.18 13.95
C ASN A 126 -13.15 -0.88 13.31
N SER A 127 -12.41 -0.96 12.22
CA SER A 127 -11.75 0.20 11.64
C SER A 127 -12.16 0.41 10.18
N TYR A 128 -12.13 1.65 9.71
CA TYR A 128 -12.65 2.04 8.40
C TYR A 128 -11.63 2.88 7.62
N LEU A 129 -11.45 2.59 6.33
CA LEU A 129 -10.50 3.31 5.46
C LEU A 129 -9.07 3.37 6.04
N VAL A 130 -8.54 2.20 6.39
CA VAL A 130 -7.14 2.06 6.84
C VAL A 130 -6.26 1.60 5.69
N PHE A 131 -5.23 2.38 5.38
CA PHE A 131 -4.29 2.12 4.29
C PHE A 131 -2.86 1.99 4.81
N GLY A 132 -2.48 0.77 5.11
CA GLY A 132 -1.20 0.44 5.71
C GLY A 132 -1.13 0.73 7.20
N GLY A 133 -0.60 -0.21 7.94
CA GLY A 133 -0.45 -0.13 9.38
C GLY A 133 -0.73 -1.46 10.06
N HIS A 134 -0.46 -1.52 11.35
CA HIS A 134 -0.77 -2.69 12.15
C HIS A 134 -1.22 -2.32 13.57
N ASP A 135 -1.95 -3.26 14.19
CA ASP A 135 -2.49 -3.11 15.54
C ASP A 135 -3.33 -1.83 15.70
N ILE A 136 -4.40 -1.75 14.88
CA ILE A 136 -5.32 -0.60 14.85
C ILE A 136 -6.72 -1.05 15.24
N GLU A 137 -7.30 -0.40 16.26
CA GLU A 137 -8.63 -0.69 16.79
C GLU A 137 -9.48 0.58 16.83
N ASP A 138 -10.79 0.42 16.54
CA ASP A 138 -11.80 1.46 16.66
C ASP A 138 -11.40 2.81 16.00
N SER A 139 -10.76 2.74 14.82
CA SER A 139 -10.14 3.90 14.18
C SER A 139 -10.58 4.05 12.72
N ALA A 140 -10.53 5.28 12.19
CA ALA A 140 -10.89 5.52 10.79
C ALA A 140 -9.98 6.54 10.10
N TYR A 141 -9.93 6.49 8.75
CA TYR A 141 -9.15 7.39 7.91
C TYR A 141 -7.66 7.38 8.27
N VAL A 142 -7.11 6.17 8.41
CA VAL A 142 -5.71 5.98 8.81
C VAL A 142 -4.86 5.67 7.58
N SER A 143 -3.70 6.31 7.50
CA SER A 143 -2.80 6.15 6.36
C SER A 143 -1.32 6.25 6.74
N LEU A 144 -0.44 5.95 5.76
CA LEU A 144 1.00 6.12 5.85
C LEU A 144 1.67 5.37 7.03
N ARG A 145 1.45 4.04 7.11
CA ARG A 145 2.11 3.16 8.08
C ARG A 145 1.96 3.62 9.53
N SER A 146 0.72 3.85 9.92
CA SER A 146 0.41 4.12 11.32
C SER A 146 0.26 2.83 12.10
N HIS A 147 0.74 2.79 13.33
CA HIS A 147 0.82 1.58 14.14
C HIS A 147 0.37 1.81 15.58
N PHE A 148 -0.22 0.78 16.20
CA PHE A 148 -0.69 0.81 17.59
C PHE A 148 -1.63 1.97 17.87
N LEU A 149 -2.74 2.03 17.11
CA LEU A 149 -3.74 3.08 17.24
C LEU A 149 -5.02 2.55 17.88
N LYS A 150 -5.61 3.35 18.75
CA LYS A 150 -6.94 3.07 19.32
C LYS A 150 -7.78 4.34 19.41
N ASN A 151 -9.05 4.25 18.98
CA ASN A 151 -9.96 5.40 18.98
C ASN A 151 -9.38 6.64 18.26
N CYS A 152 -8.79 6.46 17.09
CA CYS A 152 -8.10 7.52 16.37
C CYS A 152 -8.76 7.79 15.01
N PHE A 153 -8.88 9.08 14.63
CA PHE A 153 -9.50 9.50 13.37
C PHE A 153 -8.62 10.52 12.62
N ASP A 154 -8.57 10.40 11.28
CA ASP A 154 -7.77 11.28 10.40
C ASP A 154 -6.28 11.26 10.75
N ILE A 155 -5.70 10.06 10.78
CA ILE A 155 -4.32 9.86 11.21
C ILE A 155 -3.42 9.53 10.02
N SER A 156 -2.29 10.21 9.97
CA SER A 156 -1.23 9.91 9.01
C SER A 156 0.12 9.81 9.70
N TYR A 157 0.78 8.65 9.51
CA TYR A 157 2.14 8.43 10.00
C TYR A 157 2.29 8.59 11.52
N SER A 158 1.52 7.86 12.29
CA SER A 158 1.58 7.89 13.77
C SER A 158 1.97 6.55 14.36
N TYR A 159 2.57 6.59 15.53
CA TYR A 159 2.98 5.40 16.25
C TYR A 159 2.59 5.50 17.72
N SER A 160 1.88 4.46 18.22
CA SER A 160 1.46 4.36 19.63
C SER A 160 0.63 5.57 20.09
N SER A 161 -0.61 5.67 19.58
CA SER A 161 -1.50 6.80 19.87
C SER A 161 -2.90 6.32 20.24
N GLU A 162 -3.54 6.99 21.18
CA GLU A 162 -4.91 6.75 21.61
C GLU A 162 -5.67 8.06 21.72
N LEU A 163 -6.98 8.02 21.35
CA LEU A 163 -7.89 9.18 21.43
C LEU A 163 -7.39 10.40 20.64
N CYS A 164 -6.91 10.19 19.40
CA CYS A 164 -6.33 11.23 18.58
C CYS A 164 -7.23 11.59 17.39
N TYR A 165 -7.25 12.86 17.03
CA TYR A 165 -7.96 13.40 15.88
C TYR A 165 -7.11 14.37 15.06
N GLN A 166 -7.14 14.23 13.72
CA GLN A 166 -6.38 15.06 12.77
C GLN A 166 -4.87 15.15 13.07
N LEU A 167 -4.22 13.99 13.15
CA LEU A 167 -2.81 13.91 13.52
C LEU A 167 -1.93 13.52 12.32
N MET A 168 -0.88 14.29 12.08
CA MET A 168 0.16 13.94 11.12
C MET A 168 1.53 13.90 11.82
N LYS A 169 2.18 12.73 11.74
CA LYS A 169 3.54 12.46 12.25
C LYS A 169 3.70 12.67 13.75
N LEU A 170 3.28 11.68 14.52
CA LEU A 170 3.60 11.61 15.95
C LEU A 170 4.28 10.28 16.30
N ILE A 171 5.34 10.34 17.09
CA ILE A 171 6.06 9.18 17.62
C ILE A 171 5.93 9.25 19.12
N HIS A 172 5.25 8.26 19.72
CA HIS A 172 5.00 8.16 21.16
C HIS A 172 4.25 9.34 21.79
N LEU A 173 2.92 9.31 21.69
CA LEU A 173 2.10 10.15 22.56
C LEU A 173 0.83 9.41 23.00
N ALA A 174 0.67 9.24 24.28
CA ALA A 174 -0.59 8.88 24.90
C ALA A 174 -1.34 10.17 25.25
N ILE A 175 -2.57 10.29 24.72
CA ILE A 175 -3.57 11.31 25.01
C ILE A 175 -3.29 12.69 24.40
N PHE A 176 -4.07 13.11 23.44
CA PHE A 176 -4.26 14.52 23.15
C PHE A 176 -5.69 14.92 22.86
N PHE A 177 -6.10 15.85 23.66
CA PHE A 177 -7.32 16.60 23.55
C PHE A 177 -7.26 17.64 22.45
N PHE A 178 -8.36 17.79 21.79
CA PHE A 178 -8.92 18.82 20.97
C PHE A 178 -8.30 20.23 20.98
N ASP A 179 -8.04 20.75 19.79
CA ASP A 179 -8.87 21.75 19.10
C ASP A 179 -8.38 23.21 19.03
N LYS A 180 -7.68 23.82 19.83
CA LYS A 180 -7.33 25.25 19.64
C LYS A 180 -5.91 25.55 19.21
N GLN A 181 -4.99 24.63 19.41
CA GLN A 181 -3.58 24.88 19.07
C GLN A 181 -3.16 24.49 17.65
N ILE A 182 -3.93 23.63 16.98
CA ILE A 182 -3.59 23.20 15.59
C ILE A 182 -3.76 24.34 14.58
N ARG A 183 -4.57 25.35 14.85
CA ARG A 183 -4.65 26.55 14.00
C ARG A 183 -3.33 27.33 13.96
N ASN A 184 -2.54 27.27 15.01
CA ASN A 184 -1.24 27.95 15.09
C ASN A 184 -0.08 27.18 14.45
N ILE A 185 -0.21 25.85 14.27
CA ILE A 185 0.84 25.06 13.60
C ILE A 185 0.77 25.22 12.07
N ARG A 186 -0.39 25.51 11.50
CA ARG A 186 -0.52 25.88 10.08
C ARG A 186 0.25 27.13 9.69
N THR A 187 0.49 28.01 10.63
CA THR A 187 1.22 29.28 10.42
C THR A 187 2.75 29.12 10.55
N LEU A 188 3.24 27.98 11.04
CA LEU A 188 4.67 27.69 11.20
C LEU A 188 5.26 26.81 10.09
N LEU A 189 4.45 26.37 9.13
CA LEU A 189 4.87 25.50 8.02
C LEU A 189 4.59 26.12 6.63
N CYS A 190 4.30 27.40 6.58
CA CYS A 190 4.29 28.20 5.34
C CYS A 190 5.53 29.05 5.23
#